data_48fb9fcdbbf1c0d1819e6cf78aa71096
#
_entry.id   48fb9fcdbbf1c0d1819e6cf78aa71096
#
_cell.length_a   1.000
_cell.length_b   1.000
_cell.length_c   1.000
_cell.angle_alpha   90.00
_cell.angle_beta   90.00
_cell.angle_gamma   90.00
#
_symmetry.space_group_name_H-M   'P 1'
#
loop_
_entity.id
_entity.type
_entity.pdbx_description
1 polymer ?
#
loop_
_entity_poly.entity_id
_entity_poly.type
_entity_poly.pdbx_seq_one_letter_code
_entity_poly.pdbx_strand_id
1 'polypeptide(L)'
;MIPTVKNYIKQHFFRQPVIEKNSAEAYDLWSDDYDLQPGNLMLDLDEVLFPGLLAGAAVTNKKVADIGCGTGRHWAKILYLEPSTLTGFDVSQGMLNKLQEKFPGAYTHRITDDFLSNVDDASFDTIISTLTVAHIENLEQVLQAWCRILKAGADIIITDFHPALLAFGGKRTFRHNNVQLAVKNFVYPVDTIKELLAENDFTLIAEEQIKIDETVKHYYAQQNALKVYEQFKGFPVIYGIHLRRGNGPE
;
A
#
# COMPACT_ATOMS: atom_id res chain seq x y z
N MET A 1 34.85 -14.56 -5.26
CA MET A 1 34.22 -13.49 -4.45
C MET A 1 32.83 -13.28 -5.02
N ILE A 2 31.79 -13.77 -4.33
CA ILE A 2 30.41 -13.63 -4.77
C ILE A 2 30.02 -12.16 -4.51
N PRO A 3 29.58 -11.39 -5.50
CA PRO A 3 29.11 -10.02 -5.27
C PRO A 3 27.95 -10.10 -4.28
N THR A 4 27.96 -9.27 -3.25
CA THR A 4 26.83 -9.17 -2.33
C THR A 4 25.56 -8.87 -3.10
N VAL A 5 24.42 -9.47 -2.71
CA VAL A 5 23.09 -9.27 -3.32
C VAL A 5 22.80 -7.80 -3.57
N LYS A 6 23.22 -6.92 -2.65
CA LYS A 6 23.14 -5.46 -2.75
C LYS A 6 23.88 -4.89 -3.98
N ASN A 7 25.04 -5.44 -4.35
CA ASN A 7 25.81 -5.00 -5.52
C ASN A 7 25.21 -5.53 -6.82
N TYR A 8 24.63 -6.74 -6.81
CA TYR A 8 23.99 -7.32 -7.98
C TYR A 8 22.72 -6.55 -8.36
N ILE A 9 21.85 -6.24 -7.39
CA ILE A 9 20.67 -5.39 -7.60
C ILE A 9 21.09 -4.02 -8.11
N LYS A 10 22.15 -3.40 -7.51
CA LYS A 10 22.66 -2.09 -7.93
C LYS A 10 23.18 -2.10 -9.37
N GLN A 11 23.86 -3.17 -9.80
CA GLN A 11 24.44 -3.26 -11.16
C GLN A 11 23.42 -3.60 -12.25
N HIS A 12 22.32 -4.28 -11.94
CA HIS A 12 21.36 -4.77 -12.94
C HIS A 12 20.07 -3.94 -13.03
N PHE A 13 19.67 -3.29 -11.95
CA PHE A 13 18.47 -2.45 -11.93
C PHE A 13 18.76 -0.95 -12.10
N PHE A 14 19.99 -0.48 -11.88
CA PHE A 14 20.28 0.96 -11.88
C PHE A 14 21.47 1.30 -12.79
N ARG A 15 21.23 1.37 -14.10
CA ARG A 15 22.19 1.95 -15.06
C ARG A 15 22.24 3.49 -15.00
N GLN A 16 21.30 4.14 -14.32
CA GLN A 16 21.30 5.60 -14.10
C GLN A 16 21.07 5.91 -12.62
N PRO A 17 21.59 7.03 -12.11
CA PRO A 17 21.31 7.46 -10.75
C PRO A 17 19.80 7.64 -10.57
N VAL A 18 19.22 6.93 -9.60
CA VAL A 18 17.80 7.04 -9.27
C VAL A 18 17.66 8.15 -8.24
N ILE A 19 16.91 9.19 -8.58
CA ILE A 19 16.61 10.30 -7.68
C ILE A 19 15.44 9.90 -6.79
N GLU A 20 15.65 9.91 -5.48
CA GLU A 20 14.61 9.61 -4.50
C GLU A 20 13.82 10.86 -4.15
N LYS A 21 12.50 10.73 -4.10
CA LYS A 21 11.53 11.77 -3.75
C LYS A 21 10.68 11.30 -2.57
N ASN A 22 10.18 12.23 -1.74
CA ASN A 22 9.14 11.91 -0.78
C ASN A 22 7.84 11.48 -1.50
N SER A 23 6.94 10.82 -0.77
CA SER A 23 5.71 10.26 -1.35
C SER A 23 4.84 11.32 -2.02
N ALA A 24 4.58 12.45 -1.38
CA ALA A 24 3.72 13.50 -1.92
C ALA A 24 4.25 14.02 -3.27
N GLU A 25 5.54 14.41 -3.34
CA GLU A 25 6.16 14.91 -4.57
C GLU A 25 6.24 13.82 -5.65
N ALA A 26 6.61 12.59 -5.28
CA ALA A 26 6.74 11.49 -6.22
C ALA A 26 5.41 11.15 -6.88
N TYR A 27 4.35 11.01 -6.09
CA TYR A 27 3.03 10.66 -6.59
C TYR A 27 2.33 11.80 -7.33
N ASP A 28 2.59 13.07 -6.96
CA ASP A 28 2.14 14.21 -7.77
C ASP A 28 2.74 14.17 -9.18
N LEU A 29 4.06 13.90 -9.30
CA LEU A 29 4.75 13.77 -10.58
C LEU A 29 4.28 12.54 -11.39
N TRP A 30 3.83 11.50 -10.71
CA TRP A 30 3.46 10.23 -11.33
C TRP A 30 1.97 10.12 -11.68
N SER A 31 1.12 10.99 -11.13
CA SER A 31 -0.34 10.87 -11.17
C SER A 31 -0.91 10.69 -12.58
N ASP A 32 -0.36 11.39 -13.59
CA ASP A 32 -0.84 11.30 -14.97
C ASP A 32 -0.62 9.92 -15.62
N ASP A 33 0.47 9.25 -15.26
CA ASP A 33 0.88 7.97 -15.86
C ASP A 33 0.62 6.77 -14.94
N TYR A 34 0.13 7.00 -13.70
CA TYR A 34 0.05 5.96 -12.68
C TYR A 34 -0.82 4.77 -13.09
N ASP A 35 -1.97 5.02 -13.66
CA ASP A 35 -2.90 3.98 -14.12
C ASP A 35 -2.50 3.37 -15.48
N LEU A 36 -1.51 3.95 -16.17
CA LEU A 36 -1.04 3.53 -17.49
C LEU A 36 0.17 2.57 -17.40
N GLN A 37 0.16 1.61 -16.49
CA GLN A 37 1.27 0.69 -16.23
C GLN A 37 0.86 -0.78 -16.36
N PRO A 38 0.52 -1.26 -17.56
CA PRO A 38 0.22 -2.66 -17.77
C PRO A 38 1.44 -3.51 -17.42
N GLY A 39 1.24 -4.60 -16.68
CA GLY A 39 2.31 -5.50 -16.28
C GLY A 39 3.18 -4.97 -15.13
N ASN A 40 2.65 -4.09 -14.29
CA ASN A 40 3.29 -3.73 -13.02
C ASN A 40 3.05 -4.84 -12.00
N LEU A 41 4.10 -5.64 -11.75
CA LEU A 41 4.03 -6.80 -10.86
C LEU A 41 3.34 -6.49 -9.52
N MET A 42 3.67 -5.37 -8.87
CA MET A 42 3.12 -5.06 -7.54
C MET A 42 1.64 -4.72 -7.58
N LEU A 43 1.21 -3.97 -8.61
CA LEU A 43 -0.21 -3.65 -8.79
C LEU A 43 -1.02 -4.92 -9.09
N ASP A 44 -0.48 -5.80 -9.96
CA ASP A 44 -1.15 -7.03 -10.34
C ASP A 44 -1.23 -8.02 -9.17
N LEU A 45 -0.17 -8.12 -8.34
CA LEU A 45 -0.19 -8.97 -7.15
C LEU A 45 -1.17 -8.45 -6.08
N ASP A 46 -1.26 -7.14 -5.90
CA ASP A 46 -2.22 -6.53 -4.98
C ASP A 46 -3.67 -6.73 -5.47
N GLU A 47 -3.91 -6.72 -6.79
CA GLU A 47 -5.21 -7.08 -7.39
C GLU A 47 -5.63 -8.52 -7.09
N VAL A 48 -4.67 -9.43 -6.91
CA VAL A 48 -4.93 -10.83 -6.55
C VAL A 48 -5.19 -10.98 -5.05
N LEU A 49 -4.41 -10.30 -4.22
CA LEU A 49 -4.39 -10.47 -2.76
C LEU A 49 -5.54 -9.71 -2.07
N PHE A 50 -5.78 -8.47 -2.44
CA PHE A 50 -6.73 -7.58 -1.79
C PHE A 50 -8.18 -8.11 -1.71
N PRO A 51 -8.78 -8.71 -2.77
CA PRO A 51 -10.15 -9.19 -2.71
C PRO A 51 -10.42 -10.25 -1.62
N GLY A 52 -9.44 -11.12 -1.35
CA GLY A 52 -9.55 -12.13 -0.28
C GLY A 52 -9.66 -11.50 1.10
N LEU A 53 -8.83 -10.49 1.37
CA LEU A 53 -8.87 -9.75 2.63
C LEU A 53 -10.15 -8.91 2.75
N LEU A 54 -10.56 -8.25 1.67
CA LEU A 54 -11.77 -7.43 1.64
C LEU A 54 -13.03 -8.25 1.94
N ALA A 55 -13.10 -9.48 1.46
CA ALA A 55 -14.24 -10.37 1.71
C ALA A 55 -14.45 -10.72 3.20
N GLY A 56 -13.37 -10.63 4.02
CA GLY A 56 -13.43 -10.84 5.47
C GLY A 56 -13.86 -9.63 6.28
N ALA A 57 -13.91 -8.44 5.69
CA ALA A 57 -14.18 -7.19 6.38
C ALA A 57 -15.66 -6.76 6.28
N ALA A 58 -16.13 -6.05 7.29
CA ALA A 58 -17.47 -5.48 7.30
C ALA A 58 -17.47 -4.15 6.54
N VAL A 59 -17.93 -4.17 5.27
CA VAL A 59 -17.99 -2.97 4.40
C VAL A 59 -19.42 -2.49 4.14
N THR A 60 -20.37 -3.40 3.95
CA THR A 60 -21.76 -3.08 3.60
C THR A 60 -22.43 -2.21 4.67
N ASN A 61 -22.97 -1.06 4.27
CA ASN A 61 -23.56 -0.04 5.15
C ASN A 61 -22.58 0.54 6.20
N LYS A 62 -21.27 0.43 5.98
CA LYS A 62 -20.22 0.92 6.89
C LYS A 62 -19.56 2.17 6.32
N LYS A 63 -18.98 2.97 7.22
CA LYS A 63 -18.12 4.12 6.83
C LYS A 63 -16.69 3.62 6.62
N VAL A 64 -16.20 3.74 5.40
CA VAL A 64 -14.88 3.25 5.00
C VAL A 64 -13.95 4.42 4.73
N ALA A 65 -12.75 4.38 5.30
CA ALA A 65 -11.63 5.26 4.97
C ALA A 65 -10.61 4.47 4.13
N ASP A 66 -10.26 4.99 2.96
CA ASP A 66 -9.17 4.48 2.12
C ASP A 66 -7.98 5.42 2.27
N ILE A 67 -6.95 4.99 3.03
CA ILE A 67 -5.78 5.83 3.37
C ILE A 67 -4.61 5.47 2.46
N GLY A 68 -4.12 6.48 1.73
CA GLY A 68 -3.24 6.30 0.58
C GLY A 68 -4.03 5.82 -0.63
N CYS A 69 -5.24 6.37 -0.81
CA CYS A 69 -6.20 5.91 -1.82
C CYS A 69 -5.71 6.07 -3.27
N GLY A 70 -4.69 6.90 -3.49
CA GLY A 70 -4.13 7.16 -4.81
C GLY A 70 -5.20 7.59 -5.81
N THR A 71 -5.20 6.93 -6.96
CA THR A 71 -6.18 7.13 -8.03
C THR A 71 -7.48 6.34 -7.84
N GLY A 72 -7.68 5.69 -6.67
CA GLY A 72 -8.87 4.88 -6.39
C GLY A 72 -8.90 3.54 -7.11
N ARG A 73 -7.76 2.86 -7.22
CA ARG A 73 -7.62 1.58 -7.96
C ARG A 73 -8.61 0.51 -7.50
N HIS A 74 -8.87 0.40 -6.20
CA HIS A 74 -9.82 -0.56 -5.62
C HIS A 74 -11.23 -0.03 -5.40
N TRP A 75 -11.49 1.24 -5.68
CA TRP A 75 -12.76 1.89 -5.35
C TRP A 75 -13.97 1.21 -5.97
N ALA A 76 -13.87 0.75 -7.23
CA ALA A 76 -14.97 0.01 -7.86
C ALA A 76 -15.36 -1.26 -7.08
N LYS A 77 -14.36 -1.99 -6.52
CA LYS A 77 -14.59 -3.20 -5.71
C LYS A 77 -15.22 -2.85 -4.36
N ILE A 78 -14.73 -1.78 -3.72
CA ILE A 78 -15.24 -1.33 -2.41
C ILE A 78 -16.68 -0.82 -2.56
N LEU A 79 -16.94 0.01 -3.58
CA LEU A 79 -18.28 0.56 -3.86
C LEU A 79 -19.29 -0.52 -4.24
N TYR A 80 -18.85 -1.62 -4.88
CA TYR A 80 -19.70 -2.77 -5.16
C TYR A 80 -20.27 -3.44 -3.90
N LEU A 81 -19.60 -3.28 -2.74
CA LEU A 81 -20.05 -3.76 -1.43
C LEU A 81 -20.98 -2.78 -0.71
N GLU A 82 -21.39 -1.69 -1.35
CA GLU A 82 -22.37 -0.70 -0.86
C GLU A 82 -22.01 -0.13 0.53
N PRO A 83 -20.82 0.46 0.73
CA PRO A 83 -20.52 1.17 1.96
C PRO A 83 -21.49 2.36 2.14
N SER A 84 -21.77 2.75 3.40
CA SER A 84 -22.57 3.97 3.64
C SER A 84 -21.82 5.23 3.19
N THR A 85 -20.51 5.25 3.36
CA THR A 85 -19.59 6.25 2.80
C THR A 85 -18.25 5.62 2.49
N LEU A 86 -17.60 6.09 1.42
CA LEU A 86 -16.20 5.80 1.11
C LEU A 86 -15.47 7.15 1.01
N THR A 87 -14.49 7.35 1.88
CA THR A 87 -13.69 8.58 1.95
C THR A 87 -12.23 8.25 1.66
N GLY A 88 -11.66 8.91 0.67
CA GLY A 88 -10.26 8.77 0.28
C GLY A 88 -9.37 9.79 0.97
N PHE A 89 -8.21 9.33 1.44
CA PHE A 89 -7.16 10.17 2.01
C PHE A 89 -5.85 9.90 1.27
N ASP A 90 -5.19 10.95 0.79
CA ASP A 90 -3.88 10.83 0.15
C ASP A 90 -3.03 12.09 0.37
N VAL A 91 -1.70 11.96 0.35
CA VAL A 91 -0.76 13.08 0.44
C VAL A 91 -0.62 13.84 -0.88
N SER A 92 -0.92 13.18 -2.00
CA SER A 92 -0.78 13.69 -3.36
C SER A 92 -2.09 14.29 -3.87
N GLN A 93 -2.08 15.58 -4.17
CA GLN A 93 -3.23 16.24 -4.81
C GLN A 93 -3.46 15.73 -6.22
N GLY A 94 -2.39 15.42 -6.95
CA GLY A 94 -2.46 14.85 -8.30
C GLY A 94 -3.22 13.53 -8.32
N MET A 95 -2.93 12.63 -7.37
CA MET A 95 -3.64 11.35 -7.22
C MET A 95 -5.13 11.56 -6.90
N LEU A 96 -5.45 12.46 -5.95
CA LEU A 96 -6.84 12.77 -5.60
C LEU A 96 -7.64 13.35 -6.78
N ASN A 97 -7.02 14.19 -7.60
CA ASN A 97 -7.65 14.71 -8.80
C ASN A 97 -8.00 13.57 -9.77
N LYS A 98 -7.09 12.61 -10.00
CA LYS A 98 -7.36 11.44 -10.85
C LYS A 98 -8.46 10.56 -10.29
N LEU A 99 -8.50 10.39 -8.97
CA LEU A 99 -9.58 9.66 -8.32
C LEU A 99 -10.93 10.35 -8.57
N GLN A 100 -11.01 11.67 -8.39
CA GLN A 100 -12.25 12.44 -8.61
C GLN A 100 -12.67 12.47 -10.09
N GLU A 101 -11.72 12.43 -11.03
CA GLU A 101 -12.01 12.26 -12.47
C GLU A 101 -12.69 10.92 -12.75
N LYS A 102 -12.22 9.82 -12.10
CA LYS A 102 -12.80 8.48 -12.27
C LYS A 102 -14.10 8.27 -11.50
N PHE A 103 -14.22 8.89 -10.34
CA PHE A 103 -15.37 8.77 -9.44
C PHE A 103 -15.92 10.16 -9.10
N PRO A 104 -16.70 10.78 -9.99
CA PRO A 104 -17.30 12.10 -9.75
C PRO A 104 -18.16 12.09 -8.48
N GLY A 105 -17.93 13.05 -7.59
CA GLY A 105 -18.60 13.11 -6.28
C GLY A 105 -17.91 12.31 -5.16
N ALA A 106 -16.73 11.75 -5.42
CA ALA A 106 -15.93 11.11 -4.38
C ALA A 106 -15.57 12.07 -3.25
N TYR A 107 -15.74 11.63 -2.02
CA TYR A 107 -15.26 12.35 -0.85
C TYR A 107 -13.78 12.08 -0.67
N THR A 108 -12.95 13.13 -0.79
CA THR A 108 -11.50 13.02 -0.66
C THR A 108 -10.92 14.10 0.22
N HIS A 109 -9.86 13.77 0.96
CA HIS A 109 -9.11 14.69 1.79
C HIS A 109 -7.62 14.54 1.53
N ARG A 110 -6.94 15.66 1.32
CA ARG A 110 -5.48 15.66 1.28
C ARG A 110 -4.92 15.57 2.70
N ILE A 111 -4.08 14.56 2.94
CA ILE A 111 -3.35 14.41 4.20
C ILE A 111 -2.23 15.45 4.24
N THR A 112 -2.18 16.24 5.31
CA THR A 112 -1.18 17.28 5.54
C THR A 112 -0.36 17.04 6.80
N ASP A 113 -0.79 16.10 7.65
CA ASP A 113 -0.11 15.70 8.89
C ASP A 113 -0.33 14.21 9.18
N ASP A 114 0.54 13.64 10.02
CA ASP A 114 0.51 12.22 10.39
C ASP A 114 -0.63 11.88 11.37
N PHE A 115 -1.40 12.85 11.84
CA PHE A 115 -2.41 12.70 12.90
C PHE A 115 -3.84 12.61 12.39
N LEU A 116 -4.10 12.93 11.11
CA LEU A 116 -5.46 13.09 10.57
C LEU A 116 -6.28 14.05 11.45
N SER A 117 -5.68 15.21 11.81
CA SER A 117 -6.20 16.14 12.82
C SER A 117 -7.60 16.70 12.52
N ASN A 118 -8.00 16.67 11.24
CA ASN A 118 -9.34 17.13 10.80
C ASN A 118 -10.38 16.00 10.75
N VAL A 119 -10.07 14.82 11.30
CA VAL A 119 -10.96 13.66 11.32
C VAL A 119 -11.38 13.38 12.76
N ASP A 120 -12.68 13.31 13.01
CA ASP A 120 -13.23 13.04 14.33
C ASP A 120 -12.88 11.62 14.81
N ASP A 121 -12.79 11.45 16.14
CA ASP A 121 -12.60 10.17 16.78
C ASP A 121 -13.75 9.22 16.48
N ALA A 122 -13.46 7.92 16.37
CA ALA A 122 -14.44 6.86 16.18
C ALA A 122 -15.44 7.15 15.03
N SER A 123 -14.96 7.72 13.92
CA SER A 123 -15.79 8.12 12.78
C SER A 123 -15.92 7.06 11.69
N PHE A 124 -14.99 6.10 11.63
CA PHE A 124 -14.97 5.06 10.61
C PHE A 124 -15.14 3.65 11.19
N ASP A 125 -15.74 2.78 10.38
CA ASP A 125 -15.93 1.35 10.70
C ASP A 125 -14.83 0.48 10.06
N THR A 126 -14.18 0.95 8.99
CA THR A 126 -13.12 0.20 8.29
C THR A 126 -12.08 1.16 7.74
N ILE A 127 -10.80 0.83 7.91
CA ILE A 127 -9.68 1.42 7.17
C ILE A 127 -9.18 0.40 6.15
N ILE A 128 -8.95 0.88 4.93
CA ILE A 128 -8.24 0.19 3.86
C ILE A 128 -7.00 1.01 3.56
N SER A 129 -5.84 0.35 3.42
CA SER A 129 -4.59 1.00 3.02
C SER A 129 -3.76 0.04 2.17
N THR A 130 -3.62 0.35 0.88
CA THR A 130 -2.95 -0.52 -0.07
C THR A 130 -1.72 0.15 -0.66
N LEU A 131 -0.57 -0.53 -0.61
CA LEU A 131 0.73 -0.06 -1.13
C LEU A 131 1.15 1.32 -0.60
N THR A 132 0.91 1.58 0.69
CA THR A 132 1.07 2.91 1.31
C THR A 132 2.02 2.90 2.50
N VAL A 133 1.95 1.87 3.37
CA VAL A 133 2.67 1.82 4.66
C VAL A 133 4.18 1.93 4.48
N ALA A 134 4.73 1.35 3.42
CA ALA A 134 6.15 1.46 3.09
C ALA A 134 6.61 2.91 2.82
N HIS A 135 5.71 3.86 2.64
CA HIS A 135 6.02 5.27 2.37
C HIS A 135 5.81 6.18 3.58
N ILE A 136 5.37 5.64 4.71
CA ILE A 136 5.13 6.37 5.96
C ILE A 136 6.42 6.40 6.78
N GLU A 137 6.87 7.59 7.19
CA GLU A 137 8.09 7.77 7.99
C GLU A 137 7.85 7.50 9.48
N ASN A 138 6.72 7.99 10.01
CA ASN A 138 6.38 7.89 11.43
C ASN A 138 5.24 6.88 11.63
N LEU A 139 5.48 5.60 11.33
CA LEU A 139 4.44 4.57 11.27
C LEU A 139 3.65 4.45 12.58
N GLU A 140 4.32 4.48 13.73
CA GLU A 140 3.66 4.36 15.04
C GLU A 140 2.63 5.48 15.25
N GLN A 141 2.98 6.74 14.97
CA GLN A 141 2.08 7.88 15.11
C GLN A 141 0.88 7.77 14.15
N VAL A 142 1.14 7.34 12.90
CA VAL A 142 0.08 7.17 11.91
C VAL A 142 -0.86 6.05 12.30
N LEU A 143 -0.36 4.90 12.79
CA LEU A 143 -1.21 3.81 13.26
C LEU A 143 -2.02 4.21 14.50
N GLN A 144 -1.46 5.01 15.42
CA GLN A 144 -2.20 5.58 16.54
C GLN A 144 -3.35 6.49 16.05
N ALA A 145 -3.09 7.34 15.04
CA ALA A 145 -4.13 8.16 14.42
C ALA A 145 -5.22 7.32 13.76
N TRP A 146 -4.86 6.22 13.08
CA TRP A 146 -5.83 5.28 12.51
C TRP A 146 -6.70 4.63 13.60
N CYS A 147 -6.07 4.18 14.70
CA CYS A 147 -6.79 3.62 15.84
C CYS A 147 -7.75 4.63 16.48
N ARG A 148 -7.38 5.92 16.54
CA ARG A 148 -8.22 7.00 17.08
C ARG A 148 -9.50 7.21 16.26
N ILE A 149 -9.39 7.24 14.94
CA ILE A 149 -10.54 7.49 14.05
C ILE A 149 -11.43 6.26 13.85
N LEU A 150 -11.00 5.07 14.31
CA LEU A 150 -11.74 3.82 14.20
C LEU A 150 -12.63 3.57 15.43
N LYS A 151 -13.83 3.06 15.17
CA LYS A 151 -14.77 2.61 16.17
C LYS A 151 -14.34 1.30 16.84
N ALA A 152 -14.99 0.93 17.93
CA ALA A 152 -14.97 -0.44 18.43
C ALA A 152 -15.56 -1.39 17.38
N GLY A 153 -15.01 -2.59 17.26
CA GLY A 153 -15.40 -3.58 16.26
C GLY A 153 -14.97 -3.27 14.83
N ALA A 154 -14.15 -2.24 14.62
CA ALA A 154 -13.69 -1.81 13.30
C ALA A 154 -12.66 -2.75 12.67
N ASP A 155 -12.58 -2.74 11.34
CA ASP A 155 -11.61 -3.51 10.56
C ASP A 155 -10.47 -2.62 10.04
N ILE A 156 -9.25 -3.18 9.94
CA ILE A 156 -8.11 -2.61 9.20
C ILE A 156 -7.64 -3.65 8.19
N ILE A 157 -7.55 -3.25 6.93
CA ILE A 157 -6.91 -4.02 5.85
C ILE A 157 -5.68 -3.26 5.37
N ILE A 158 -4.53 -3.92 5.38
CA ILE A 158 -3.27 -3.38 4.85
C ILE A 158 -2.71 -4.38 3.84
N THR A 159 -2.33 -3.88 2.66
CA THR A 159 -1.48 -4.61 1.72
C THR A 159 -0.27 -3.77 1.38
N ASP A 160 0.93 -4.35 1.30
CA ASP A 160 2.12 -3.58 0.89
C ASP A 160 3.26 -4.49 0.44
N PHE A 161 4.31 -3.85 -0.08
CA PHE A 161 5.59 -4.51 -0.34
C PHE A 161 6.06 -5.30 0.87
N HIS A 162 6.45 -6.54 0.66
CA HIS A 162 7.00 -7.30 1.77
C HIS A 162 8.31 -6.65 2.26
N PRO A 163 8.49 -6.41 3.58
CA PRO A 163 9.65 -5.70 4.12
C PRO A 163 10.98 -6.38 3.78
N ALA A 164 10.99 -7.69 3.62
CA ALA A 164 12.18 -8.41 3.16
C ALA A 164 12.62 -7.93 1.76
N LEU A 165 11.69 -7.69 0.81
CA LEU A 165 12.02 -7.15 -0.52
C LEU A 165 12.65 -5.77 -0.40
N LEU A 166 12.08 -4.89 0.44
CA LEU A 166 12.59 -3.54 0.67
C LEU A 166 13.97 -3.56 1.33
N ALA A 167 14.20 -4.44 2.31
CA ALA A 167 15.48 -4.62 2.98
C ALA A 167 16.60 -5.06 2.03
N PHE A 168 16.27 -5.81 0.96
CA PHE A 168 17.20 -6.16 -0.10
C PHE A 168 17.39 -5.05 -1.16
N GLY A 169 16.79 -3.88 -0.96
CA GLY A 169 16.95 -2.71 -1.82
C GLY A 169 15.89 -2.61 -2.92
N GLY A 170 14.78 -3.32 -2.78
CA GLY A 170 13.59 -3.11 -3.60
C GLY A 170 13.12 -1.66 -3.46
N LYS A 171 12.70 -1.04 -4.57
CA LYS A 171 12.20 0.34 -4.59
C LYS A 171 11.01 0.44 -5.54
N ARG A 172 10.04 1.27 -5.19
CA ARG A 172 9.02 1.70 -6.13
C ARG A 172 9.59 2.79 -7.02
N THR A 173 9.72 2.50 -8.31
CA THR A 173 10.33 3.43 -9.27
C THR A 173 9.42 3.69 -10.45
N PHE A 174 9.51 4.88 -11.02
CA PHE A 174 8.81 5.30 -12.23
C PHE A 174 9.68 6.23 -13.07
N ARG A 175 9.27 6.49 -14.31
CA ARG A 175 9.94 7.44 -15.19
C ARG A 175 9.12 8.72 -15.28
N HIS A 176 9.81 9.85 -15.14
CA HIS A 176 9.23 11.16 -15.39
C HIS A 176 10.26 12.01 -16.16
N ASN A 177 9.87 12.58 -17.31
CA ASN A 177 10.75 13.37 -18.18
C ASN A 177 12.10 12.69 -18.49
N ASN A 178 12.06 11.39 -18.82
CA ASN A 178 13.24 10.53 -19.08
C ASN A 178 14.19 10.33 -17.88
N VAL A 179 13.82 10.76 -16.68
CA VAL A 179 14.59 10.51 -15.45
C VAL A 179 13.94 9.38 -14.66
N GLN A 180 14.77 8.46 -14.14
CA GLN A 180 14.29 7.42 -13.22
C GLN A 180 14.18 8.00 -11.83
N LEU A 181 12.97 8.00 -11.29
CA LEU A 181 12.66 8.44 -9.94
C LEU A 181 12.30 7.24 -9.07
N ALA A 182 12.52 7.36 -7.76
CA ALA A 182 12.07 6.40 -6.76
C ALA A 182 11.28 7.12 -5.66
N VAL A 183 10.26 6.48 -5.18
CA VAL A 183 9.55 6.91 -3.97
C VAL A 183 10.37 6.51 -2.75
N LYS A 184 10.60 7.42 -1.80
CA LYS A 184 11.23 7.12 -0.51
C LYS A 184 10.42 6.03 0.19
N ASN A 185 11.11 5.00 0.69
CA ASN A 185 10.46 3.92 1.41
C ASN A 185 11.18 3.63 2.73
N PHE A 186 10.40 3.09 3.66
CA PHE A 186 10.82 2.66 4.99
C PHE A 186 10.58 1.16 5.12
N VAL A 187 11.31 0.50 6.00
CA VAL A 187 11.21 -0.95 6.18
C VAL A 187 10.67 -1.25 7.57
N TYR A 188 9.44 -1.68 7.63
CA TYR A 188 8.77 -2.10 8.86
C TYR A 188 8.44 -3.58 8.79
N PRO A 189 8.95 -4.42 9.71
CA PRO A 189 8.53 -5.82 9.82
C PRO A 189 7.01 -5.92 9.96
N VAL A 190 6.39 -6.89 9.30
CA VAL A 190 4.92 -7.09 9.40
C VAL A 190 4.49 -7.32 10.85
N ASP A 191 5.32 -8.05 11.62
CA ASP A 191 5.07 -8.30 13.04
C ASP A 191 5.03 -7.01 13.86
N THR A 192 5.91 -6.02 13.57
CA THR A 192 5.86 -4.71 14.23
C THR A 192 4.53 -3.99 13.99
N ILE A 193 3.99 -4.06 12.78
CA ILE A 193 2.68 -3.46 12.46
C ILE A 193 1.57 -4.16 13.28
N LYS A 194 1.61 -5.50 13.34
CA LYS A 194 0.63 -6.29 14.11
C LYS A 194 0.74 -6.00 15.61
N GLU A 195 1.94 -5.89 16.14
CA GLU A 195 2.19 -5.56 17.56
C GLU A 195 1.64 -4.18 17.92
N LEU A 196 1.94 -3.13 17.14
CA LEU A 196 1.43 -1.78 17.35
C LEU A 196 -0.11 -1.71 17.30
N LEU A 197 -0.73 -2.48 16.41
CA LEU A 197 -2.19 -2.57 16.35
C LEU A 197 -2.76 -3.41 17.51
N ALA A 198 -2.08 -4.47 17.93
CA ALA A 198 -2.51 -5.30 19.07
C ALA A 198 -2.52 -4.51 20.39
N GLU A 199 -1.60 -3.56 20.58
CA GLU A 199 -1.60 -2.62 21.71
C GLU A 199 -2.87 -1.73 21.76
N ASN A 200 -3.60 -1.63 20.63
CA ASN A 200 -4.85 -0.89 20.47
C ASN A 200 -6.06 -1.81 20.30
N ASP A 201 -5.98 -3.02 20.85
CA ASP A 201 -7.07 -4.01 20.92
C ASP A 201 -7.46 -4.62 19.56
N PHE A 202 -6.53 -4.64 18.59
CA PHE A 202 -6.75 -5.33 17.31
C PHE A 202 -6.23 -6.76 17.36
N THR A 203 -7.01 -7.70 16.82
CA THR A 203 -6.64 -9.11 16.61
C THR A 203 -6.52 -9.42 15.14
N LEU A 204 -5.54 -10.26 14.78
CA LEU A 204 -5.32 -10.71 13.42
C LEU A 204 -6.45 -11.66 12.99
N ILE A 205 -7.10 -11.35 11.87
CA ILE A 205 -8.14 -12.17 11.25
C ILE A 205 -7.56 -13.00 10.08
N ALA A 206 -6.74 -12.35 9.24
CA ALA A 206 -6.09 -13.01 8.12
C ALA A 206 -4.73 -12.38 7.84
N GLU A 207 -3.79 -13.21 7.40
CA GLU A 207 -2.48 -12.81 6.89
C GLU A 207 -2.16 -13.64 5.66
N GLU A 208 -1.79 -12.96 4.58
CA GLU A 208 -1.44 -13.57 3.31
C GLU A 208 -0.15 -12.95 2.77
N GLN A 209 0.61 -13.72 2.00
CA GLN A 209 1.77 -13.22 1.27
C GLN A 209 1.90 -13.93 -0.07
N ILE A 210 2.35 -13.21 -1.09
CA ILE A 210 2.70 -13.80 -2.38
C ILE A 210 4.22 -13.82 -2.52
N LYS A 211 4.73 -14.97 -3.01
CA LYS A 211 6.16 -15.20 -3.22
C LYS A 211 6.48 -15.21 -4.70
N ILE A 212 7.75 -14.97 -5.02
CA ILE A 212 8.24 -15.14 -6.40
C ILE A 212 8.20 -16.63 -6.75
N ASP A 213 7.31 -16.99 -7.67
CA ASP A 213 7.13 -18.34 -8.20
C ASP A 213 6.97 -18.33 -9.74
N GLU A 214 6.60 -19.45 -10.33
CA GLU A 214 6.45 -19.56 -11.79
C GLU A 214 5.34 -18.64 -12.34
N THR A 215 4.34 -18.27 -11.55
CA THR A 215 3.22 -17.41 -11.99
C THR A 215 3.69 -15.98 -12.31
N VAL A 216 4.71 -15.49 -11.60
CA VAL A 216 5.27 -14.15 -11.79
C VAL A 216 6.51 -14.11 -12.69
N LYS A 217 6.99 -15.26 -13.16
CA LYS A 217 8.20 -15.37 -13.99
C LYS A 217 8.17 -14.52 -15.26
N HIS A 218 6.97 -14.38 -15.85
CA HIS A 218 6.79 -13.63 -17.10
C HIS A 218 7.11 -12.13 -16.93
N TYR A 219 6.88 -11.51 -15.77
CA TYR A 219 7.27 -10.12 -15.48
C TYR A 219 8.78 -9.93 -15.59
N TYR A 220 9.54 -10.89 -15.05
CA TYR A 220 11.01 -10.88 -15.12
C TYR A 220 11.53 -11.15 -16.54
N ALA A 221 10.86 -12.05 -17.28
CA ALA A 221 11.20 -12.33 -18.66
C ALA A 221 11.03 -11.10 -19.57
N GLN A 222 9.92 -10.37 -19.43
CA GLN A 222 9.65 -9.13 -20.18
C GLN A 222 10.70 -8.05 -19.95
N GLN A 223 11.30 -8.03 -18.76
CA GLN A 223 12.33 -7.07 -18.37
C GLN A 223 13.77 -7.58 -18.60
N ASN A 224 13.96 -8.73 -19.26
CA ASN A 224 15.24 -9.42 -19.39
C ASN A 224 15.94 -9.70 -18.05
N ALA A 225 15.18 -9.96 -17.00
CA ALA A 225 15.62 -10.09 -15.62
C ALA A 225 15.47 -11.53 -15.06
N LEU A 226 15.49 -12.58 -15.91
CA LEU A 226 15.34 -13.98 -15.47
C LEU A 226 16.38 -14.42 -14.44
N LYS A 227 17.60 -13.87 -14.47
CA LYS A 227 18.61 -14.13 -13.44
C LYS A 227 18.17 -13.64 -12.06
N VAL A 228 17.45 -12.52 -12.01
CA VAL A 228 16.88 -11.99 -10.77
C VAL A 228 15.75 -12.89 -10.29
N TYR A 229 14.89 -13.35 -11.18
CA TYR A 229 13.87 -14.34 -10.86
C TYR A 229 14.46 -15.59 -10.20
N GLU A 230 15.47 -16.22 -10.81
CA GLU A 230 16.12 -17.42 -10.27
C GLU A 230 16.79 -17.17 -8.91
N GLN A 231 17.33 -15.98 -8.71
CA GLN A 231 17.97 -15.61 -7.43
C GLN A 231 16.96 -15.41 -6.30
N PHE A 232 15.77 -14.91 -6.60
CA PHE A 232 14.76 -14.55 -5.58
C PHE A 232 13.54 -15.48 -5.58
N LYS A 233 13.57 -16.57 -6.35
CA LYS A 233 12.50 -17.58 -6.34
C LYS A 233 12.22 -18.07 -4.91
N GLY A 234 10.95 -18.05 -4.52
CA GLY A 234 10.50 -18.36 -3.17
C GLY A 234 10.51 -17.18 -2.18
N PHE A 235 11.05 -16.01 -2.59
CA PHE A 235 11.12 -14.82 -1.74
C PHE A 235 9.77 -14.09 -1.69
N PRO A 236 9.32 -13.62 -0.52
CA PRO A 236 8.06 -12.89 -0.42
C PRO A 236 8.18 -11.49 -1.05
N VAL A 237 7.16 -11.09 -1.80
CA VAL A 237 7.13 -9.83 -2.58
C VAL A 237 6.13 -8.84 -2.01
N ILE A 238 4.94 -9.33 -1.69
CA ILE A 238 3.82 -8.56 -1.14
C ILE A 238 3.23 -9.31 0.05
N TYR A 239 2.73 -8.57 1.02
CA TYR A 239 1.94 -9.12 2.11
C TYR A 239 0.59 -8.40 2.19
N GLY A 240 -0.37 -9.04 2.86
CA GLY A 240 -1.64 -8.45 3.24
C GLY A 240 -2.07 -8.95 4.60
N ILE A 241 -2.60 -8.06 5.41
CA ILE A 241 -3.15 -8.37 6.73
C ILE A 241 -4.53 -7.75 6.88
N HIS A 242 -5.40 -8.49 7.56
CA HIS A 242 -6.70 -8.02 8.01
C HIS A 242 -6.77 -8.20 9.54
N LEU A 243 -7.02 -7.12 10.25
CA LEU A 243 -7.18 -7.11 11.70
C LEU A 243 -8.54 -6.52 12.06
N ARG A 244 -9.09 -6.95 13.20
CA ARG A 244 -10.34 -6.44 13.77
C ARG A 244 -10.15 -5.99 15.19
N ARG A 245 -10.70 -4.83 15.52
CA ARG A 245 -10.70 -4.26 16.86
C ARG A 245 -11.74 -4.98 17.74
N GLY A 246 -11.45 -5.16 19.02
CA GLY A 246 -12.42 -5.61 20.01
C GLY A 246 -13.62 -4.67 20.11
N ASN A 247 -14.75 -5.19 20.59
CA ASN A 247 -16.00 -4.40 20.71
C ASN A 247 -15.99 -3.38 21.85
N GLY A 248 -14.88 -3.29 22.62
CA GLY A 248 -14.85 -2.49 23.86
C GLY A 248 -15.60 -3.18 25.01
N PRO A 249 -15.49 -2.66 26.23
CA PRO A 249 -16.29 -3.16 27.35
C PRO A 249 -17.77 -2.90 27.07
N GLU A 250 -18.60 -3.93 27.33
CA GLU A 250 -20.06 -3.81 27.38
C GLU A 250 -20.51 -2.86 28.47
#